data_d9cba7ec17da6e3cf7d4f98e42156d65
#
_entry.id   d9cba7ec17da6e3cf7d4f98e42156d65
#
_cell.length_a   1.000
_cell.length_b   1.000
_cell.length_c   1.000
_cell.angle_alpha   90.00
_cell.angle_beta   90.00
_cell.angle_gamma   90.00
#
_symmetry.space_group_name_H-M   'P 1'
#
loop_
_entity.id
_entity.type
_entity.pdbx_description
1 polymer ?
#
loop_
_entity_poly.entity_id
_entity_poly.type
_entity_poly.pdbx_seq_one_letter_code
_entity_poly.pdbx_strand_id
1 'polypeptide(L)' 'MPAQKITDDERNKRLIKAAIAEQGLTQEKLAKRMGVSQPAISKWMKCIDQMTIRDFRRMCTILRIEPSELLGS' A
#
# COMPACT_ATOMS: atom_id res chain seq x y z
N MET A 1 5.73 9.09 22.12
CA MET A 1 5.37 8.16 21.07
C MET A 1 5.45 8.80 19.72
N PRO A 2 6.12 8.22 18.78
CA PRO A 2 6.22 8.86 17.48
C PRO A 2 4.87 8.96 16.81
N ALA A 3 4.79 9.89 15.91
CA ALA A 3 3.60 10.04 15.12
C ALA A 3 3.35 8.75 14.37
N GLN A 4 2.16 8.61 13.87
CA GLN A 4 1.82 7.46 13.07
C GLN A 4 2.77 7.34 11.90
N LYS A 5 3.24 6.16 11.69
CA LYS A 5 4.07 5.90 10.54
C LYS A 5 3.69 4.56 9.96
N ILE A 6 3.94 4.41 8.68
CA ILE A 6 3.65 3.17 7.98
C ILE A 6 4.66 2.15 8.45
N THR A 7 4.18 1.06 9.01
CA THR A 7 5.06 0.00 9.48
C THR A 7 5.20 -1.05 8.41
N ASP A 8 6.36 -1.68 8.39
CA ASP A 8 6.66 -2.75 7.45
C ASP A 8 6.42 -4.08 8.13
N ASP A 9 5.18 -4.39 8.44
CA ASP A 9 4.89 -5.66 9.06
C ASP A 9 4.12 -6.58 8.10
N GLU A 10 4.18 -7.87 8.39
CA GLU A 10 3.62 -8.88 7.53
C GLU A 10 2.11 -8.74 7.39
N ARG A 11 1.46 -8.28 8.44
CA ARG A 11 0.02 -8.09 8.41
C ARG A 11 -0.37 -7.06 7.37
N ASN A 12 0.32 -5.93 7.37
CA ASN A 12 0.01 -4.86 6.42
C ASN A 12 0.27 -5.32 4.99
N LYS A 13 1.36 -6.04 4.78
CA LYS A 13 1.65 -6.57 3.46
C LYS A 13 0.57 -7.51 2.98
N ARG A 14 0.09 -8.38 3.87
CA ARG A 14 -0.96 -9.33 3.49
C ARG A 14 -2.27 -8.61 3.18
N LEU A 15 -2.60 -7.58 3.96
CA LEU A 15 -3.82 -6.84 3.72
C LEU A 15 -3.79 -6.17 2.35
N ILE A 16 -2.65 -5.59 2.00
CA ILE A 16 -2.50 -4.92 0.72
C ILE A 16 -2.59 -5.93 -0.42
N LYS A 17 -1.89 -7.06 -0.29
CA LYS A 17 -1.91 -8.09 -1.32
C LYS A 17 -3.31 -8.67 -1.51
N ALA A 18 -4.01 -8.89 -0.41
CA ALA A 18 -5.37 -9.40 -0.47
C ALA A 18 -6.30 -8.41 -1.18
N ALA A 19 -6.14 -7.11 -0.89
CA ALA A 19 -6.96 -6.10 -1.52
C ALA A 19 -6.69 -6.02 -3.02
N ILE A 20 -5.44 -6.14 -3.41
CA ILE A 20 -5.09 -6.13 -4.82
C ILE A 20 -5.77 -7.30 -5.53
N ALA A 21 -5.73 -8.47 -4.92
CA ALA A 21 -6.36 -9.65 -5.49
C ALA A 21 -7.87 -9.49 -5.57
N GLU A 22 -8.48 -8.96 -4.52
CA GLU A 22 -9.93 -8.76 -4.50
C GLU A 22 -10.41 -7.80 -5.56
N GLN A 23 -9.60 -6.78 -5.85
CA GLN A 23 -9.96 -5.81 -6.87
C GLN A 23 -9.65 -6.31 -8.28
N GLY A 24 -9.06 -7.49 -8.39
CA GLY A 24 -8.68 -8.03 -9.68
C GLY A 24 -7.55 -7.26 -10.34
N LEU A 25 -6.71 -6.62 -9.53
CA LEU A 25 -5.61 -5.83 -10.04
C LEU A 25 -4.33 -6.62 -10.05
N THR A 26 -3.41 -6.21 -10.91
CA THR A 26 -2.03 -6.67 -10.87
C THR A 26 -1.20 -5.51 -10.39
N GLN A 27 0.07 -5.78 -10.05
CA GLN A 27 0.97 -4.70 -9.67
C GLN A 27 1.11 -3.69 -10.80
N GLU A 28 1.12 -4.16 -12.03
CA GLU A 28 1.21 -3.27 -13.18
C GLU A 28 -0.01 -2.35 -13.27
N LYS A 29 -1.20 -2.90 -13.10
CA LYS A 29 -2.41 -2.11 -13.16
C LYS A 29 -2.48 -1.12 -12.00
N LEU A 30 -2.06 -1.56 -10.82
CA LEU A 30 -2.03 -0.67 -9.66
C LEU A 30 -1.08 0.49 -9.91
N ALA A 31 0.09 0.21 -10.47
CA ALA A 31 1.06 1.24 -10.78
C ALA A 31 0.46 2.28 -11.73
N LYS A 32 -0.25 1.83 -12.74
CA LYS A 32 -0.88 2.74 -13.68
C LYS A 32 -1.92 3.62 -12.99
N ARG A 33 -2.71 3.06 -12.12
CA ARG A 33 -3.73 3.83 -11.39
C ARG A 33 -3.11 4.84 -10.45
N MET A 34 -1.97 4.50 -9.88
CA MET A 34 -1.28 5.40 -8.97
C MET A 34 -0.37 6.40 -9.69
N GLY A 35 -0.13 6.20 -10.98
CA GLY A 35 0.76 7.07 -11.71
C GLY A 35 2.22 6.88 -11.35
N VAL A 36 2.60 5.67 -10.97
CA VAL A 36 3.98 5.35 -10.62
C VAL A 36 4.45 4.17 -11.45
N SER A 37 5.74 3.87 -11.37
CA SER A 37 6.28 2.74 -12.12
C SER A 37 5.99 1.44 -11.40
N GLN A 38 5.98 0.34 -12.16
CA GLN A 38 5.81 -0.97 -11.56
C GLN A 38 6.93 -1.33 -10.58
N PRO A 39 8.21 -1.01 -10.88
CA PRO A 39 9.26 -1.25 -9.91
C PRO A 39 9.03 -0.54 -8.57
N ALA A 40 8.40 0.63 -8.58
CA ALA A 40 8.07 1.32 -7.34
C ALA A 40 7.07 0.50 -6.52
N ILE A 41 6.06 -0.06 -7.17
CA ILE A 41 5.09 -0.90 -6.47
C ILE A 41 5.78 -2.13 -5.89
N SER A 42 6.64 -2.78 -6.66
CA SER A 42 7.37 -3.95 -6.18
C SER A 42 8.21 -3.62 -4.96
N LYS A 43 8.85 -2.45 -4.98
CA LYS A 43 9.67 -2.01 -3.86
C LYS A 43 8.81 -1.80 -2.61
N TRP A 44 7.67 -1.17 -2.77
CA TRP A 44 6.76 -0.93 -1.65
C TRP A 44 6.19 -2.23 -1.09
N MET A 45 5.97 -3.21 -1.95
CA MET A 45 5.50 -4.52 -1.50
C MET A 45 6.54 -5.21 -0.63
N LYS A 46 7.82 -4.88 -0.81
CA LYS A 46 8.88 -5.43 0.02
C LYS A 46 9.08 -4.61 1.29
N CYS A 47 9.00 -3.28 1.16
CA CYS A 47 9.22 -2.38 2.28
C CYS A 47 8.16 -1.28 2.24
N ILE A 48 7.09 -1.50 2.95
CA ILE A 48 5.96 -0.56 2.96
C ILE A 48 6.37 0.80 3.51
N ASP A 49 7.28 0.81 4.47
CA ASP A 49 7.68 2.07 5.10
C ASP A 49 8.46 3.00 4.18
N GLN A 50 8.83 2.54 3.00
CA GLN A 50 9.48 3.41 2.03
C GLN A 50 8.47 4.23 1.23
N MET A 51 7.20 3.92 1.39
CA MET A 51 6.13 4.65 0.73
C MET A 51 5.85 5.93 1.49
N THR A 52 5.63 7.04 0.76
CA THR A 52 5.26 8.28 1.42
C THR A 52 3.81 8.19 1.89
N ILE A 53 3.45 9.05 2.85
CA ILE A 53 2.06 9.09 3.34
C ILE A 53 1.10 9.42 2.20
N ARG A 54 1.51 10.31 1.30
CA ARG A 54 0.66 10.65 0.15
C ARG A 54 0.39 9.43 -0.72
N ASP A 55 1.44 8.68 -1.05
CA ASP A 55 1.28 7.49 -1.88
C ASP A 55 0.48 6.43 -1.15
N PHE A 56 0.71 6.30 0.15
CA PHE A 56 -0.01 5.36 0.97
C PHE A 56 -1.52 5.65 0.94
N ARG A 57 -1.89 6.92 1.12
CA ARG A 57 -3.30 7.29 1.09
C ARG A 57 -3.93 7.04 -0.27
N ARG A 58 -3.18 7.33 -1.33
CA ARG A 58 -3.68 7.08 -2.68
C ARG A 58 -3.92 5.59 -2.90
N MET A 59 -2.99 4.78 -2.46
CA MET A 59 -3.13 3.33 -2.58
C MET A 59 -4.36 2.85 -1.80
N CYS A 60 -4.54 3.33 -0.58
CA CYS A 60 -5.69 2.95 0.22
C CYS A 60 -7.00 3.30 -0.47
N THR A 61 -7.06 4.48 -1.09
CA THR A 61 -8.25 4.90 -1.80
C THR A 61 -8.53 3.97 -2.97
N ILE A 62 -7.51 3.65 -3.73
CA ILE A 62 -7.66 2.76 -4.89
C ILE A 62 -8.09 1.37 -4.47
N LEU A 63 -7.50 0.86 -3.39
CA LEU A 63 -7.78 -0.49 -2.92
C LEU A 63 -8.98 -0.57 -1.98
N ARG A 64 -9.55 0.59 -1.63
CA ARG A 64 -10.70 0.67 -0.74
C ARG A 64 -10.39 0.09 0.64
N ILE A 65 -9.22 0.44 1.15
CA ILE A 65 -8.80 0.06 2.49
C ILE A 65 -8.80 1.30 3.36
N GLU A 66 -9.28 1.17 4.60
CA GLU A 66 -9.19 2.26 5.55
C GLU A 66 -7.74 2.41 5.99
N PRO A 67 -7.14 3.60 5.85
CA PRO A 67 -5.74 3.78 6.27
C PRO A 67 -5.48 3.38 7.71
N SER A 68 -6.45 3.56 8.59
CA SER A 68 -6.26 3.20 10.00
C SER A 68 -6.02 1.72 10.19
N GLU A 69 -6.50 0.88 9.30
CA GLU A 69 -6.28 -0.55 9.39
C GLU A 69 -4.81 -0.89 9.18
N LEU A 70 -4.12 -0.11 8.36
CA LEU A 70 -2.72 -0.38 8.04
C LEU A 70 -1.77 0.38 8.95
N LEU A 71 -2.21 1.51 9.50
CA LEU A 71 -1.34 2.29 10.37
C LEU A 71 -1.24 1.71 11.78
N GLY A 72 -2.05 0.74 12.09
CA GLY A 72 -1.89 0.00 13.32
C GLY A 72 -2.07 0.79 14.59
N SER A 73 -2.86 1.78 14.55
CA SER A 73 -3.09 2.59 15.74
C SER A 73 -4.01 1.91 16.72
#